data_8976e3252aa422d05128747a595c43fa
#
_entry.id   8976e3252aa422d05128747a595c43fa
#
_cell.length_a   1.000
_cell.length_b   1.000
_cell.length_c   1.000
_cell.angle_alpha   90.00
_cell.angle_beta   90.00
_cell.angle_gamma   90.00
#
_symmetry.space_group_name_H-M   'P 1'
#
loop_
_entity.id
_entity.type
_entity.pdbx_description
1 polymer ?
#
loop_
_entity_poly.entity_id
_entity_poly.type
_entity_poly.pdbx_seq_one_letter_code
_entity_poly.pdbx_strand_id
1 'polypeptide(L)'
;EDSNNVGVENAEVTLLKNQDEIFITKRTDVNGFVRIELDEYTNPGTVLLTVIKENCKPIESEFNINNQGSIVNVLHSGINIIDIEDELTSGNGNGILNPGERAVVQIPLINIGQNVINNIQASLYSESENISIINNVNQYGDLNLGEDSYGTFYYIVDITEDFLSSD
;
A
#
# COMPACT_ATOMS: atom_id res chain seq x y z
N GLU A 1 -3.30 -27.60 3.15
CA GLU A 1 -2.42 -28.61 3.79
C GLU A 1 -2.98 -30.00 3.52
N ASP A 2 -2.10 -30.98 3.39
CA ASP A 2 -2.50 -32.39 3.29
C ASP A 2 -2.82 -32.98 4.69
N SER A 3 -3.17 -34.27 4.74
CA SER A 3 -3.50 -34.96 6.00
C SER A 3 -2.34 -35.02 7.01
N ASN A 4 -1.14 -34.63 6.63
CA ASN A 4 0.07 -34.57 7.45
C ASN A 4 0.46 -33.15 7.83
N ASN A 5 -0.37 -32.15 7.53
CA ASN A 5 -0.11 -30.74 7.77
C ASN A 5 1.01 -30.16 6.90
N VAL A 6 1.29 -30.79 5.77
CA VAL A 6 2.28 -30.33 4.79
C VAL A 6 1.58 -29.44 3.76
N GLY A 7 2.24 -28.35 3.37
CA GLY A 7 1.72 -27.47 2.32
C GLY A 7 1.57 -28.21 0.98
N VAL A 8 0.50 -27.91 0.25
CA VAL A 8 0.22 -28.53 -1.05
C VAL A 8 0.69 -27.60 -2.16
N GLU A 9 1.73 -28.01 -2.88
CA GLU A 9 2.25 -27.31 -4.04
C GLU A 9 1.27 -27.35 -5.21
N ASN A 10 1.24 -26.27 -6.00
CA ASN A 10 0.52 -26.18 -7.26
C ASN A 10 -1.00 -26.46 -7.13
N ALA A 11 -1.59 -26.15 -5.97
CA ALA A 11 -3.03 -26.10 -5.81
C ALA A 11 -3.55 -24.78 -6.44
N GLU A 12 -4.66 -24.84 -7.14
CA GLU A 12 -5.30 -23.69 -7.74
C GLU A 12 -6.22 -23.03 -6.72
N VAL A 13 -5.99 -21.74 -6.46
CA VAL A 13 -6.75 -20.93 -5.51
C VAL A 13 -7.46 -19.84 -6.28
N THR A 14 -8.79 -19.83 -6.20
CA THR A 14 -9.64 -18.85 -6.88
C THR A 14 -10.41 -18.04 -5.85
N LEU A 15 -10.37 -16.72 -6.02
CA LEU A 15 -11.24 -15.77 -5.32
C LEU A 15 -12.29 -15.26 -6.29
N LEU A 16 -13.55 -15.28 -5.86
CA LEU A 16 -14.69 -14.79 -6.65
C LEU A 16 -15.57 -13.87 -5.78
N LYS A 17 -15.89 -12.68 -6.29
CA LYS A 17 -16.86 -11.76 -5.71
C LYS A 17 -17.67 -11.09 -6.82
N ASN A 18 -19.02 -11.14 -6.71
CA ASN A 18 -19.95 -10.44 -7.60
C ASN A 18 -19.63 -10.58 -9.10
N GLN A 19 -19.39 -11.79 -9.57
CA GLN A 19 -19.13 -12.20 -10.95
C GLN A 19 -18.00 -11.43 -11.70
N ASP A 20 -17.84 -10.12 -11.48
CA ASP A 20 -16.89 -9.28 -12.22
C ASP A 20 -16.02 -8.37 -11.33
N GLU A 21 -16.29 -8.29 -10.02
CA GLU A 21 -15.54 -7.40 -9.13
C GLU A 21 -14.20 -8.00 -8.69
N ILE A 22 -14.20 -9.27 -8.32
CA ILE A 22 -12.99 -10.05 -8.04
C ILE A 22 -13.14 -11.40 -8.75
N PHE A 23 -12.24 -11.67 -9.69
CA PHE A 23 -12.02 -13.00 -10.23
C PHE A 23 -10.52 -13.19 -10.41
N ILE A 24 -9.88 -13.79 -9.39
CA ILE A 24 -8.44 -13.98 -9.36
C ILE A 24 -8.16 -15.44 -9.12
N THR A 25 -7.34 -16.04 -9.98
CA THR A 25 -6.84 -17.40 -9.81
C THR A 25 -5.32 -17.40 -9.77
N LYS A 26 -4.74 -17.98 -8.73
CA LYS A 26 -3.30 -18.20 -8.57
C LYS A 26 -3.02 -19.62 -8.08
N ARG A 27 -1.75 -20.02 -8.14
CA ARG A 27 -1.31 -21.33 -7.66
C ARG A 27 -0.39 -21.22 -6.48
N THR A 28 -0.48 -22.20 -5.56
CA THR A 28 0.41 -22.30 -4.41
C THR A 28 1.83 -22.66 -4.83
N ASP A 29 2.81 -22.14 -4.09
CA ASP A 29 4.22 -22.48 -4.21
C ASP A 29 4.55 -23.88 -3.61
N VAL A 30 5.84 -24.23 -3.61
CA VAL A 30 6.35 -25.50 -3.06
C VAL A 30 6.04 -25.71 -1.57
N ASN A 31 5.77 -24.65 -0.83
CA ASN A 31 5.41 -24.68 0.58
C ASN A 31 3.90 -24.64 0.80
N GLY A 32 3.11 -24.60 -0.26
CA GLY A 32 1.66 -24.52 -0.21
C GLY A 32 1.11 -23.10 0.05
N PHE A 33 1.93 -22.06 -0.12
CA PHE A 33 1.50 -20.68 0.05
C PHE A 33 1.16 -20.01 -1.28
N VAL A 34 0.19 -19.10 -1.23
CA VAL A 34 -0.16 -18.19 -2.33
C VAL A 34 -0.44 -16.80 -1.76
N ARG A 35 0.09 -15.78 -2.40
CA ARG A 35 -0.23 -14.37 -2.10
C ARG A 35 -1.11 -13.82 -3.21
N ILE A 36 -2.28 -13.35 -2.82
CA ILE A 36 -3.23 -12.65 -3.69
C ILE A 36 -3.35 -11.23 -3.16
N GLU A 37 -3.04 -10.27 -4.01
CA GLU A 37 -3.21 -8.85 -3.74
C GLU A 37 -4.55 -8.43 -4.36
N LEU A 38 -5.38 -7.76 -3.57
CA LEU A 38 -6.63 -7.17 -4.01
C LEU A 38 -6.40 -5.69 -4.27
N ASP A 39 -7.19 -5.11 -5.18
CA ASP A 39 -7.14 -3.69 -5.45
C ASP A 39 -7.50 -2.87 -4.20
N GLU A 40 -6.85 -1.72 -4.04
CA GLU A 40 -7.02 -0.82 -2.89
C GLU A 40 -8.49 -0.36 -2.68
N TYR A 41 -9.28 -0.36 -3.75
CA TYR A 41 -10.69 0.08 -3.76
C TYR A 41 -11.69 -1.07 -3.80
N THR A 42 -11.31 -2.25 -3.30
CA THR A 42 -12.22 -3.38 -3.26
C THR A 42 -13.41 -3.08 -2.35
N ASN A 43 -14.64 -3.07 -2.90
CA ASN A 43 -15.85 -2.83 -2.12
C ASN A 43 -16.07 -3.90 -1.03
N PRO A 44 -16.79 -3.58 0.06
CA PRO A 44 -17.22 -4.57 1.05
C PRO A 44 -18.07 -5.67 0.44
N GLY A 45 -18.03 -6.83 1.05
CA GLY A 45 -18.89 -7.97 0.66
C GLY A 45 -18.21 -9.31 0.81
N THR A 46 -18.96 -10.35 0.53
CA THR A 46 -18.51 -11.74 0.64
C THR A 46 -17.68 -12.14 -0.56
N VAL A 47 -16.52 -12.72 -0.30
CA VAL A 47 -15.63 -13.34 -1.29
C VAL A 47 -15.69 -14.84 -1.11
N LEU A 48 -15.95 -15.57 -2.19
CA LEU A 48 -15.84 -17.02 -2.23
C LEU A 48 -14.39 -17.41 -2.51
N LEU A 49 -13.87 -18.33 -1.73
CA LEU A 49 -12.57 -18.95 -1.88
C LEU A 49 -12.76 -20.38 -2.31
N THR A 50 -12.19 -20.77 -3.43
CA THR A 50 -12.17 -22.17 -3.90
C THR A 50 -10.71 -22.62 -4.05
N VAL A 51 -10.38 -23.78 -3.50
CA VAL A 51 -9.06 -24.41 -3.67
C VAL A 51 -9.25 -25.78 -4.32
N ILE A 52 -8.57 -25.97 -5.44
CA ILE A 52 -8.64 -27.21 -6.23
C ILE A 52 -7.22 -27.78 -6.43
N LYS A 53 -7.10 -29.07 -6.23
CA LYS A 53 -5.90 -29.84 -6.58
C LYS A 53 -6.32 -31.18 -7.16
N GLU A 54 -5.60 -31.62 -8.20
CA GLU A 54 -5.83 -32.94 -8.80
C GLU A 54 -5.75 -34.05 -7.73
N ASN A 55 -6.70 -34.98 -7.78
CA ASN A 55 -6.85 -36.09 -6.83
C ASN A 55 -7.11 -35.68 -5.37
N CYS A 56 -7.48 -34.41 -5.11
CA CYS A 56 -7.88 -33.91 -3.81
C CYS A 56 -9.35 -33.48 -3.82
N LYS A 57 -9.99 -33.54 -2.66
CA LYS A 57 -11.32 -32.98 -2.52
C LYS A 57 -11.24 -31.45 -2.58
N PRO A 58 -12.06 -30.77 -3.41
CA PRO A 58 -12.12 -29.32 -3.42
C PRO A 58 -12.46 -28.75 -2.04
N ILE A 59 -11.88 -27.62 -1.73
CA ILE A 59 -12.20 -26.81 -0.54
C ILE A 59 -12.93 -25.56 -1.01
N GLU A 60 -14.09 -25.30 -0.43
CA GLU A 60 -14.85 -24.08 -0.61
C GLU A 60 -15.01 -23.40 0.74
N SER A 61 -14.80 -22.10 0.78
CA SER A 61 -14.93 -21.27 1.96
C SER A 61 -15.35 -19.87 1.54
N GLU A 62 -15.74 -19.06 2.50
CA GLU A 62 -16.05 -17.66 2.27
C GLU A 62 -15.45 -16.79 3.37
N PHE A 63 -15.12 -15.57 3.02
CA PHE A 63 -14.74 -14.52 3.96
C PHE A 63 -15.35 -13.18 3.53
N ASN A 64 -15.47 -12.26 4.46
CA ASN A 64 -16.03 -10.94 4.18
C ASN A 64 -14.94 -9.89 4.14
N ILE A 65 -14.95 -9.09 3.10
CA ILE A 65 -14.25 -7.81 3.07
C ILE A 65 -15.16 -6.81 3.77
N ASN A 66 -14.67 -6.25 4.86
CA ASN A 66 -15.40 -5.27 5.66
C ASN A 66 -14.65 -3.95 5.64
N ASN A 67 -15.30 -2.89 5.18
CA ASN A 67 -14.82 -1.52 5.33
C ASN A 67 -15.52 -0.84 6.52
N GLN A 68 -15.90 -1.60 7.55
CA GLN A 68 -16.63 -1.08 8.71
C GLN A 68 -15.76 -0.22 9.65
N GLY A 69 -14.54 0.07 9.28
CA GLY A 69 -13.62 0.91 10.04
C GLY A 69 -13.36 2.26 9.38
N SER A 70 -12.75 3.13 10.15
CA SER A 70 -12.04 4.29 9.62
C SER A 70 -10.76 3.78 8.99
N ILE A 71 -10.67 3.80 7.66
CA ILE A 71 -9.51 3.30 6.92
C ILE A 71 -8.94 4.45 6.10
N VAL A 72 -7.72 4.83 6.44
CA VAL A 72 -6.94 5.79 5.65
C VAL A 72 -5.80 5.03 4.98
N ASN A 73 -5.68 5.23 3.68
CA ASN A 73 -4.57 4.69 2.90
C ASN A 73 -3.77 5.80 2.23
N VAL A 74 -2.52 5.50 1.90
CA VAL A 74 -1.73 6.34 1.01
C VAL A 74 -2.23 6.17 -0.42
N LEU A 75 -2.54 7.27 -1.09
CA LEU A 75 -2.87 7.27 -2.52
C LEU A 75 -1.57 7.29 -3.34
N HIS A 76 -1.00 6.12 -3.59
CA HIS A 76 0.32 5.96 -4.22
C HIS A 76 0.46 6.67 -5.57
N SER A 77 -0.59 6.67 -6.39
CA SER A 77 -0.59 7.35 -7.70
C SER A 77 -0.50 8.87 -7.62
N GLY A 78 -0.75 9.44 -6.43
CA GLY A 78 -0.67 10.87 -6.17
C GLY A 78 0.60 11.32 -5.47
N ILE A 79 1.52 10.41 -5.13
CA ILE A 79 2.80 10.80 -4.53
C ILE A 79 3.57 11.65 -5.54
N ASN A 80 4.03 12.82 -5.07
CA ASN A 80 4.77 13.77 -5.88
C ASN A 80 6.05 14.19 -5.17
N ILE A 81 7.15 14.23 -5.92
CA ILE A 81 8.47 14.66 -5.45
C ILE A 81 8.80 15.96 -6.16
N ILE A 82 9.15 16.98 -5.39
CA ILE A 82 9.57 18.31 -5.87
C ILE A 82 11.01 18.51 -5.41
N ASP A 83 11.93 18.47 -6.35
CA ASP A 83 13.38 18.52 -6.17
C ASP A 83 14.04 19.62 -7.01
N ILE A 84 13.27 20.64 -7.35
CA ILE A 84 13.81 21.82 -8.06
C ILE A 84 14.67 22.67 -7.12
N GLU A 85 15.55 23.48 -7.69
CA GLU A 85 16.34 24.45 -6.92
C GLU A 85 15.47 25.63 -6.50
N ASP A 86 15.15 25.73 -5.19
CA ASP A 86 14.40 26.84 -4.61
C ASP A 86 14.79 27.10 -3.13
N GLU A 87 13.98 27.83 -2.37
CA GLU A 87 14.25 28.15 -0.95
C GLU A 87 14.13 26.92 -0.02
N LEU A 88 13.37 25.90 -0.40
CA LEU A 88 13.07 24.72 0.42
C LEU A 88 13.75 23.45 -0.09
N THR A 89 14.06 23.40 -1.38
CA THR A 89 14.55 22.20 -2.07
C THR A 89 15.82 22.50 -2.85
N SER A 90 16.65 21.48 -3.02
CA SER A 90 17.87 21.54 -3.85
C SER A 90 18.00 20.21 -4.59
N GLY A 91 17.85 20.27 -5.91
CA GLY A 91 17.90 19.07 -6.74
C GLY A 91 17.85 19.41 -8.22
N ASN A 92 17.71 18.38 -9.04
CA ASN A 92 17.84 18.51 -10.49
C ASN A 92 16.48 18.62 -11.23
N GLY A 93 15.36 18.57 -10.50
CA GLY A 93 14.01 18.73 -11.05
C GLY A 93 13.49 17.52 -11.81
N ASN A 94 14.04 16.33 -11.58
CA ASN A 94 13.62 15.12 -12.30
C ASN A 94 12.49 14.33 -11.61
N GLY A 95 12.06 14.75 -10.40
CA GLY A 95 11.01 14.08 -9.62
C GLY A 95 11.45 12.77 -8.99
N ILE A 96 12.75 12.56 -8.84
CA ILE A 96 13.36 11.36 -8.24
C ILE A 96 14.31 11.81 -7.13
N LEU A 97 14.24 11.18 -5.98
CA LEU A 97 15.18 11.44 -4.88
C LEU A 97 16.56 10.90 -5.23
N ASN A 98 17.53 11.80 -5.46
CA ASN A 98 18.91 11.44 -5.76
C ASN A 98 19.82 11.75 -4.56
N PRO A 99 21.02 11.12 -4.48
CA PRO A 99 22.01 11.45 -3.47
C PRO A 99 22.40 12.93 -3.50
N GLY A 100 22.49 13.56 -2.32
CA GLY A 100 22.83 14.95 -2.15
C GLY A 100 21.67 15.94 -2.33
N GLU A 101 20.48 15.47 -2.62
CA GLU A 101 19.31 16.33 -2.84
C GLU A 101 18.49 16.55 -1.57
N ARG A 102 17.85 17.71 -1.51
CA ARG A 102 16.73 18.01 -0.63
C ARG A 102 15.47 18.15 -1.45
N ALA A 103 14.43 17.40 -1.08
CA ALA A 103 13.16 17.43 -1.80
C ALA A 103 11.97 17.59 -0.86
N VAL A 104 10.90 18.19 -1.38
CA VAL A 104 9.56 18.10 -0.81
C VAL A 104 8.91 16.84 -1.33
N VAL A 105 8.36 16.04 -0.41
CA VAL A 105 7.57 14.86 -0.74
C VAL A 105 6.12 15.11 -0.33
N GLN A 106 5.24 15.09 -1.30
CA GLN A 106 3.80 15.19 -1.11
C GLN A 106 3.20 13.80 -1.16
N ILE A 107 2.57 13.37 -0.08
CA ILE A 107 1.95 12.04 0.06
C ILE A 107 0.46 12.24 0.34
N PRO A 108 -0.42 12.04 -0.64
CA PRO A 108 -1.85 12.16 -0.39
C PRO A 108 -2.37 10.94 0.37
N LEU A 109 -3.29 11.21 1.31
CA LEU A 109 -4.07 10.20 2.00
C LEU A 109 -5.49 10.19 1.47
N ILE A 110 -6.09 9.02 1.38
CA ILE A 110 -7.48 8.82 0.97
C ILE A 110 -8.24 8.05 2.04
N ASN A 111 -9.47 8.48 2.33
CA ASN A 111 -10.38 7.71 3.19
C ASN A 111 -11.15 6.69 2.34
N ILE A 112 -10.78 5.42 2.47
CA ILE A 112 -11.47 4.30 1.82
C ILE A 112 -12.45 3.57 2.78
N GLY A 113 -12.60 4.08 4.01
CA GLY A 113 -13.58 3.59 4.98
C GLY A 113 -15.01 4.03 4.65
N GLN A 114 -15.95 3.74 5.54
CA GLN A 114 -17.36 4.13 5.39
C GLN A 114 -17.78 5.32 6.26
N ASN A 115 -16.88 5.81 7.09
CA ASN A 115 -17.15 6.92 8.00
C ASN A 115 -16.19 8.08 7.73
N VAL A 116 -16.64 9.28 8.07
CA VAL A 116 -15.74 10.45 8.13
C VAL A 116 -14.65 10.19 9.16
N ILE A 117 -13.42 10.51 8.81
CA ILE A 117 -12.29 10.44 9.72
C ILE A 117 -11.84 11.87 10.00
N ASN A 118 -11.79 12.21 11.28
CA ASN A 118 -11.51 13.59 11.70
C ASN A 118 -10.08 13.72 12.23
N ASN A 119 -9.51 14.93 12.07
CA ASN A 119 -8.22 15.32 12.64
C ASN A 119 -7.07 14.37 12.28
N ILE A 120 -6.97 13.99 11.02
CA ILE A 120 -5.94 13.08 10.53
C ILE A 120 -4.58 13.79 10.58
N GLN A 121 -3.64 13.15 11.25
CA GLN A 121 -2.24 13.54 11.27
C GLN A 121 -1.40 12.33 10.89
N ALA A 122 -0.39 12.53 10.04
CA ALA A 122 0.54 11.48 9.69
C ALA A 122 2.00 11.92 9.86
N SER A 123 2.84 10.95 10.16
CA SER A 123 4.28 11.17 10.31
C SER A 123 5.05 10.24 9.36
N LEU A 124 6.04 10.80 8.69
CA LEU A 124 6.94 10.08 7.81
C LEU A 124 8.22 9.72 8.57
N TYR A 125 8.67 8.48 8.43
CA TYR A 125 9.91 7.97 9.01
C TYR A 125 10.76 7.28 7.95
N SER A 126 12.06 7.28 8.18
CA SER A 126 13.01 6.49 7.40
C SER A 126 13.84 5.64 8.37
N GLU A 127 14.08 4.38 8.00
CA GLU A 127 15.03 3.49 8.68
C GLU A 127 16.44 3.59 8.09
N SER A 128 16.60 4.28 6.97
CA SER A 128 17.89 4.49 6.33
C SER A 128 18.65 5.64 6.99
N GLU A 129 19.92 5.41 7.35
CA GLU A 129 20.84 6.45 7.85
C GLU A 129 21.15 7.52 6.80
N ASN A 130 20.94 7.20 5.53
CA ASN A 130 21.17 8.09 4.40
C ASN A 130 19.98 9.01 4.07
N ILE A 131 18.86 8.86 4.77
CA ILE A 131 17.66 9.67 4.58
C ILE A 131 17.31 10.39 5.87
N SER A 132 17.39 11.70 5.86
CA SER A 132 16.98 12.56 6.96
C SER A 132 15.66 13.24 6.64
N ILE A 133 14.69 13.13 7.54
CA ILE A 133 13.38 13.78 7.36
C ILE A 133 13.35 15.04 8.23
N ILE A 134 13.46 16.21 7.59
CA ILE A 134 13.55 17.50 8.26
C ILE A 134 12.19 17.94 8.79
N ASN A 135 11.15 17.81 7.96
CA ASN A 135 9.76 17.98 8.39
C ASN A 135 9.04 16.66 8.21
N ASN A 136 8.72 16.01 9.32
CA ASN A 136 8.21 14.64 9.33
C ASN A 136 6.70 14.54 9.67
N VAL A 137 6.00 15.64 9.90
CA VAL A 137 4.59 15.64 10.30
C VAL A 137 3.75 16.44 9.32
N ASN A 138 2.62 15.88 8.90
CA ASN A 138 1.64 16.58 8.09
C ASN A 138 0.22 16.43 8.70
N GLN A 139 -0.58 17.48 8.55
CA GLN A 139 -1.98 17.56 8.99
C GLN A 139 -2.87 17.43 7.76
N TYR A 140 -3.74 16.44 7.75
CA TYR A 140 -4.66 16.18 6.62
C TYR A 140 -6.09 16.69 6.89
N GLY A 141 -6.39 17.02 8.15
CA GLY A 141 -7.73 17.46 8.54
C GLY A 141 -8.73 16.31 8.58
N ASP A 142 -9.96 16.61 8.19
CA ASP A 142 -11.05 15.66 8.12
C ASP A 142 -11.17 15.14 6.69
N LEU A 143 -11.39 13.83 6.51
CA LEU A 143 -11.63 13.21 5.21
C LEU A 143 -12.99 12.51 5.21
N ASN A 144 -13.86 12.91 4.29
CA ASN A 144 -15.09 12.21 3.99
C ASN A 144 -14.81 10.90 3.25
N LEU A 145 -15.81 10.04 3.13
CA LEU A 145 -15.71 8.81 2.34
C LEU A 145 -15.27 9.10 0.90
N GLY A 146 -14.19 8.46 0.46
CA GLY A 146 -13.63 8.59 -0.89
C GLY A 146 -12.88 9.90 -1.12
N GLU A 147 -12.76 10.76 -0.10
CA GLU A 147 -12.02 12.02 -0.19
C GLU A 147 -10.53 11.77 0.03
N ASP A 148 -9.70 12.46 -0.75
CA ASP A 148 -8.25 12.50 -0.59
C ASP A 148 -7.76 13.91 -0.24
N SER A 149 -6.59 13.98 0.37
CA SER A 149 -5.92 15.24 0.72
C SER A 149 -4.41 15.08 0.72
N TYR A 150 -3.72 16.13 0.28
CA TYR A 150 -2.26 16.26 0.43
C TYR A 150 -1.83 16.82 1.79
N GLY A 151 -2.81 17.20 2.62
CA GLY A 151 -2.57 17.86 3.89
C GLY A 151 -2.17 19.31 3.76
N THR A 152 -1.85 19.93 4.89
CA THR A 152 -1.55 21.38 4.98
C THR A 152 -0.05 21.67 4.86
N PHE A 153 0.79 20.73 5.26
CA PHE A 153 2.25 20.83 5.24
C PHE A 153 2.87 19.87 4.26
N TYR A 154 4.18 19.91 4.12
CA TYR A 154 4.94 19.01 3.25
C TYR A 154 5.96 18.24 4.08
N TYR A 155 6.27 17.03 3.67
CA TYR A 155 7.45 16.33 4.16
C TYR A 155 8.68 16.88 3.43
N ILE A 156 9.75 17.16 4.17
CA ILE A 156 11.02 17.61 3.61
C ILE A 156 12.05 16.55 3.92
N VAL A 157 12.71 16.06 2.90
CA VAL A 157 13.64 14.93 2.95
C VAL A 157 14.99 15.34 2.40
N ASP A 158 16.05 15.06 3.15
CA ASP A 158 17.44 15.17 2.71
C ASP A 158 18.02 13.79 2.42
N ILE A 159 18.69 13.64 1.30
CA ILE A 159 19.42 12.44 0.92
C ILE A 159 20.92 12.72 1.01
N THR A 160 21.68 11.91 1.74
CA THR A 160 23.13 12.09 1.83
C THR A 160 23.83 11.81 0.49
N GLU A 161 24.98 12.46 0.24
CA GLU A 161 25.76 12.23 -0.97
C GLU A 161 26.33 10.80 -1.05
N ASP A 162 26.58 10.16 0.09
CA ASP A 162 27.22 8.84 0.18
C ASP A 162 26.27 7.65 0.00
N PHE A 163 25.03 7.88 -0.46
CA PHE A 163 24.01 6.84 -0.62
C PHE A 163 24.46 5.67 -1.54
N LEU A 164 25.44 5.89 -2.41
CA LEU A 164 25.94 4.87 -3.37
C LEU A 164 27.24 4.18 -2.92
N SER A 165 27.79 4.47 -1.73
CA SER A 165 29.11 3.97 -1.30
C SER A 165 29.09 2.73 -0.39
N SER A 166 27.93 2.07 -0.21
CA SER A 166 27.87 0.78 0.49
C SER A 166 27.95 -0.37 -0.51
N ASP A 167 29.17 -0.81 -0.80
CA ASP A 167 29.46 -2.11 -1.42
C ASP A 167 29.07 -3.27 -0.49
#